data_ccddcca2a7eb18d57a3211a354470b94
#
_entry.id   ccddcca2a7eb18d57a3211a354470b94
#
_cell.length_a   1.000
_cell.length_b   1.000
_cell.length_c   1.000
_cell.angle_alpha   90.00
_cell.angle_beta   90.00
_cell.angle_gamma   90.00
#
_symmetry.space_group_name_H-M   'P 1'
#
loop_
_entity.id
_entity.type
_entity.pdbx_description
1 polymer ?
#
loop_
_entity_poly.entity_id
_entity_poly.type
_entity_poly.pdbx_seq_one_letter_code
_entity_poly.pdbx_strand_id
1 'polypeptide(L)'
;PTDGLILPESCNHVPLIIYGAGLPREQRKDFAGQVDIAPTILGLLRLPYVQNNFGVDLTTRRREAIFYSADNVVAARNAEYLYLYSPDAERAYTYAVDQGKYRPIAENEATRKLRMLVFANLQTAAKLVREKQTIDRKAARH
;
A
#
# COMPACT_ATOMS: atom_id res chain seq x y z
N PRO A 1 -10.23 -11.98 25.48
CA PRO A 1 -9.10 -11.06 25.35
C PRO A 1 -8.58 -11.13 23.94
N THR A 2 -8.81 -10.10 23.16
CA THR A 2 -8.28 -9.97 21.81
C THR A 2 -6.86 -9.45 21.93
N ASP A 3 -5.91 -10.35 22.18
CA ASP A 3 -4.48 -10.04 22.12
C ASP A 3 -3.99 -9.85 20.67
N GLY A 4 -4.88 -9.48 19.79
CA GLY A 4 -4.58 -9.21 18.39
C GLY A 4 -4.43 -7.72 18.17
N LEU A 5 -3.24 -7.28 17.75
CA LEU A 5 -3.03 -5.95 17.27
C LEU A 5 -3.87 -5.75 15.99
N ILE A 6 -4.84 -4.86 16.04
CA ILE A 6 -5.64 -4.50 14.86
C ILE A 6 -5.39 -3.03 14.58
N LEU A 7 -4.90 -2.73 13.39
CA LEU A 7 -4.91 -1.36 12.88
C LEU A 7 -6.32 -1.09 12.33
N PRO A 8 -7.10 -0.20 12.96
CA PRO A 8 -8.45 0.08 12.49
C PRO A 8 -8.42 0.58 11.05
N GLU A 9 -9.19 -0.05 10.19
CA GLU A 9 -9.29 0.35 8.79
C GLU A 9 -9.75 1.81 8.65
N SER A 10 -10.61 2.25 9.56
CA SER A 10 -11.12 3.63 9.62
C SER A 10 -10.02 4.69 9.72
N CYS A 11 -8.86 4.37 10.27
CA CYS A 11 -7.74 5.31 10.37
C CYS A 11 -6.96 5.45 9.06
N ASN A 12 -7.07 4.46 8.17
CA ASN A 12 -6.26 4.38 6.95
C ASN A 12 -7.09 4.42 5.66
N HIS A 13 -8.41 4.23 5.76
CA HIS A 13 -9.31 4.21 4.62
C HIS A 13 -9.89 5.60 4.38
N VAL A 14 -9.29 6.35 3.47
CA VAL A 14 -9.76 7.68 3.06
C VAL A 14 -10.22 7.66 1.60
N PRO A 15 -11.30 8.38 1.23
CA PRO A 15 -11.72 8.48 -0.15
C PRO A 15 -10.75 9.33 -0.96
N LEU A 16 -10.46 8.93 -2.19
CA LEU A 16 -9.79 9.73 -3.20
C LEU A 16 -10.83 10.19 -4.23
N ILE A 17 -10.98 11.49 -4.39
CA ILE A 17 -11.86 12.09 -5.38
C ILE A 17 -11.01 12.90 -6.36
N ILE A 18 -11.10 12.57 -7.64
CA ILE A 18 -10.44 13.32 -8.72
C ILE A 18 -11.52 13.93 -9.60
N TYR A 19 -11.46 15.23 -9.76
CA TYR A 19 -12.39 15.99 -10.60
C TYR A 19 -11.62 16.74 -11.69
N GLY A 20 -12.11 16.69 -12.92
CA GLY A 20 -11.49 17.40 -14.05
C GLY A 20 -12.29 17.24 -15.34
N ALA A 21 -12.09 18.16 -16.27
CA ALA A 21 -12.70 18.08 -17.59
C ALA A 21 -12.18 16.86 -18.36
N GLY A 22 -13.09 16.12 -19.00
CA GLY A 22 -12.75 14.94 -19.78
C GLY A 22 -12.54 13.66 -18.97
N LEU A 23 -12.67 13.72 -17.65
CA LEU A 23 -12.62 12.50 -16.82
C LEU A 23 -13.97 11.77 -16.84
N PRO A 24 -13.97 10.43 -16.92
CA PRO A 24 -15.19 9.64 -16.85
C PRO A 24 -15.80 9.74 -15.44
N ARG A 25 -17.13 9.71 -15.36
CA ARG A 25 -17.82 9.59 -14.08
C ARG A 25 -17.86 8.13 -13.67
N GLU A 26 -16.94 7.73 -12.83
CA GLU A 26 -16.86 6.35 -12.33
C GLU A 26 -16.54 6.30 -10.83
N GLN A 27 -16.97 5.23 -10.18
CA GLN A 27 -16.58 4.90 -8.83
C GLN A 27 -15.79 3.59 -8.86
N ARG A 28 -14.54 3.64 -8.43
CA ARG A 28 -13.67 2.48 -8.34
C ARG A 28 -13.58 1.99 -6.90
N LYS A 29 -13.59 0.68 -6.74
CA LYS A 29 -13.46 -0.01 -5.44
C LYS A 29 -12.16 -0.79 -5.33
N ASP A 30 -11.25 -0.58 -6.26
CA ASP A 30 -9.93 -1.21 -6.24
C ASP A 30 -9.09 -0.68 -5.08
N PHE A 31 -8.15 -1.47 -4.61
CA PHE A 31 -7.17 -0.99 -3.64
C PHE A 31 -6.32 0.13 -4.22
N ALA A 32 -6.08 1.14 -3.40
CA ALA A 32 -5.19 2.25 -3.70
C ALA A 32 -4.48 2.70 -2.41
N GLY A 33 -3.28 3.20 -2.53
CA GLY A 33 -2.55 3.82 -1.43
C GLY A 33 -2.28 5.30 -1.71
N GLN A 34 -1.95 6.08 -0.70
CA GLN A 34 -1.57 7.49 -0.87
C GLN A 34 -0.35 7.65 -1.81
N VAL A 35 0.52 6.66 -1.86
CA VAL A 35 1.69 6.62 -2.78
C VAL A 35 1.30 6.60 -4.26
N ASP A 36 0.06 6.22 -4.57
CA ASP A 36 -0.45 6.13 -5.94
C ASP A 36 -1.02 7.46 -6.47
N ILE A 37 -1.23 8.44 -5.60
CA ILE A 37 -1.85 9.72 -5.97
C ILE A 37 -1.00 10.45 -7.01
N ALA A 38 0.28 10.67 -6.72
CA ALA A 38 1.17 11.39 -7.61
C ALA A 38 1.30 10.73 -9.00
N PRO A 39 1.64 9.43 -9.12
CA PRO A 39 1.73 8.78 -10.42
C PRO A 39 0.39 8.76 -11.17
N THR A 40 -0.73 8.65 -10.46
CA THR A 40 -2.06 8.69 -11.09
C THR A 40 -2.38 10.08 -11.67
N ILE A 41 -2.07 11.14 -10.93
CA ILE A 41 -2.25 12.52 -11.43
C ILE A 41 -1.35 12.77 -12.66
N LEU A 42 -0.09 12.38 -12.59
CA LEU A 42 0.83 12.53 -13.70
C LEU A 42 0.38 11.74 -14.94
N GLY A 43 -0.13 10.52 -14.74
CA GLY A 43 -0.73 9.70 -15.79
C GLY A 43 -1.95 10.36 -16.43
N LEU A 44 -2.88 10.90 -15.63
CA LEU A 44 -4.05 11.65 -16.12
C LEU A 44 -3.64 12.88 -16.94
N LEU A 45 -2.59 13.57 -16.54
CA LEU A 45 -2.05 14.74 -17.24
C LEU A 45 -1.16 14.36 -18.43
N ARG A 46 -0.91 13.06 -18.65
CA ARG A 46 -0.01 12.52 -19.69
C ARG A 46 1.40 13.11 -19.62
N LEU A 47 1.87 13.41 -18.40
CA LEU A 47 3.20 13.95 -18.18
C LEU A 47 4.20 12.79 -18.02
N PRO A 48 5.36 12.83 -18.70
CA PRO A 48 6.41 11.86 -18.46
C PRO A 48 7.01 12.09 -17.07
N TYR A 49 7.31 11.00 -16.35
CA TYR A 49 7.93 11.07 -15.03
C TYR A 49 8.84 9.86 -14.77
N VAL A 50 9.84 10.07 -13.93
CA VAL A 50 10.67 9.02 -13.37
C VAL A 50 10.25 8.83 -11.90
N GLN A 51 10.03 7.59 -11.53
CA GLN A 51 9.51 7.26 -10.21
C GLN A 51 10.40 6.24 -9.51
N ASN A 52 10.86 6.59 -8.30
CA ASN A 52 11.63 5.73 -7.41
C ASN A 52 10.86 5.51 -6.11
N ASN A 53 9.58 5.19 -6.19
CA ASN A 53 8.71 4.88 -5.07
C ASN A 53 7.77 3.72 -5.41
N PHE A 54 6.90 3.34 -4.46
CA PHE A 54 5.99 2.18 -4.59
C PHE A 54 4.64 2.52 -5.23
N GLY A 55 4.44 3.76 -5.68
CA GLY A 55 3.19 4.17 -6.30
C GLY A 55 2.99 3.54 -7.68
N VAL A 56 1.75 3.42 -8.10
CA VAL A 56 1.36 3.01 -9.45
C VAL A 56 0.35 3.98 -10.01
N ASP A 57 0.37 4.17 -11.32
CA ASP A 57 -0.68 4.89 -12.02
C ASP A 57 -1.94 4.03 -12.05
N LEU A 58 -2.95 4.40 -11.28
CA LEU A 58 -4.21 3.69 -11.16
C LEU A 58 -5.09 3.78 -12.42
N THR A 59 -4.75 4.65 -13.37
CA THR A 59 -5.44 4.70 -14.67
C THR A 59 -5.10 3.50 -15.54
N THR A 60 -3.89 2.95 -15.39
CA THR A 60 -3.34 1.88 -16.22
C THR A 60 -3.12 0.57 -15.47
N ARG A 61 -3.06 0.61 -14.14
CA ARG A 61 -2.77 -0.56 -13.28
C ARG A 61 -3.78 -0.68 -12.17
N ARG A 62 -3.93 -1.91 -11.67
CA ARG A 62 -4.69 -2.23 -10.46
C ARG A 62 -3.75 -2.80 -9.42
N ARG A 63 -4.07 -2.54 -8.15
CA ARG A 63 -3.39 -3.17 -7.02
C ARG A 63 -4.19 -4.37 -6.53
N GLU A 64 -3.52 -5.49 -6.36
CA GLU A 64 -4.08 -6.66 -5.68
C GLU A 64 -3.96 -6.55 -4.16
N ALA A 65 -2.98 -5.80 -3.68
CA ALA A 65 -2.73 -5.58 -2.27
C ALA A 65 -2.15 -4.18 -2.01
N ILE A 66 -2.42 -3.67 -0.82
CA ILE A 66 -1.81 -2.44 -0.30
C ILE A 66 -0.83 -2.78 0.81
N PHE A 67 0.15 -1.90 0.98
CA PHE A 67 1.10 -1.88 2.08
C PHE A 67 0.93 -0.56 2.83
N TYR A 68 0.92 -0.62 4.16
CA TYR A 68 0.84 0.56 5.03
C TYR A 68 1.49 0.30 6.38
N SER A 69 1.77 1.36 7.11
CA SER A 69 2.32 1.28 8.46
C SER A 69 1.66 2.30 9.37
N ALA A 70 1.48 1.95 10.63
CA ALA A 70 1.05 2.84 11.70
C ALA A 70 1.55 2.27 13.03
N ASP A 71 1.89 3.14 13.98
CA ASP A 71 2.24 2.78 15.36
C ASP A 71 3.28 1.64 15.46
N ASN A 72 4.36 1.75 14.70
CA ASN A 72 5.42 0.73 14.65
C ASN A 72 4.97 -0.65 14.15
N VAL A 73 3.83 -0.73 13.48
CA VAL A 73 3.33 -1.94 12.83
C VAL A 73 3.34 -1.75 11.34
N VAL A 74 3.74 -2.77 10.63
CA VAL A 74 3.68 -2.82 9.17
C VAL A 74 2.66 -3.84 8.72
N ALA A 75 1.91 -3.50 7.68
CA ALA A 75 0.80 -4.30 7.22
C ALA A 75 0.78 -4.44 5.70
N ALA A 76 0.30 -5.58 5.24
CA ALA A 76 -0.17 -5.75 3.88
C ALA A 76 -1.57 -6.37 3.88
N ARG A 77 -2.43 -5.87 3.00
CA ARG A 77 -3.81 -6.30 2.88
C ARG A 77 -4.22 -6.48 1.43
N ASN A 78 -4.99 -7.53 1.18
CA ASN A 78 -5.79 -7.70 -0.02
C ASN A 78 -7.29 -7.80 0.34
N ALA A 79 -8.14 -8.19 -0.60
CA ALA A 79 -9.58 -8.28 -0.38
C ALA A 79 -9.97 -9.25 0.75
N GLU A 80 -9.23 -10.35 0.91
CA GLU A 80 -9.60 -11.49 1.76
C GLU A 80 -8.75 -11.61 3.03
N TYR A 81 -7.53 -11.05 3.02
CA TYR A 81 -6.56 -11.28 4.08
C TYR A 81 -5.83 -10.02 4.49
N LEU A 82 -5.46 -10.00 5.77
CA LEU A 82 -4.58 -8.99 6.36
C LEU A 82 -3.42 -9.70 7.05
N TYR A 83 -2.20 -9.24 6.74
CA TYR A 83 -0.99 -9.61 7.46
C TYR A 83 -0.46 -8.38 8.17
N LEU A 84 -0.17 -8.52 9.47
CA LEU A 84 0.45 -7.51 10.32
C LEU A 84 1.77 -8.06 10.87
N TYR A 85 2.76 -7.20 10.96
CA TYR A 85 4.00 -7.48 11.66
C TYR A 85 4.36 -6.32 12.58
N SER A 86 4.61 -6.66 13.85
CA SER A 86 5.11 -5.72 14.86
C SER A 86 6.60 -5.99 15.08
N PRO A 87 7.50 -5.11 14.64
CA PRO A 87 8.93 -5.24 14.88
C PRO A 87 9.29 -5.28 16.36
N ASP A 88 8.65 -4.46 17.18
CA ASP A 88 8.95 -4.35 18.62
C ASP A 88 8.59 -5.61 19.40
N ALA A 89 7.48 -6.26 19.02
CA ALA A 89 7.05 -7.50 19.61
C ALA A 89 7.65 -8.74 18.92
N GLU A 90 8.33 -8.56 17.79
CA GLU A 90 8.80 -9.63 16.88
C GLU A 90 7.69 -10.63 16.54
N ARG A 91 6.45 -10.13 16.41
CA ARG A 91 5.27 -10.95 16.18
C ARG A 91 4.55 -10.61 14.89
N ALA A 92 4.03 -11.65 14.26
CA ALA A 92 3.16 -11.55 13.10
C ALA A 92 1.73 -12.00 13.46
N TYR A 93 0.77 -11.36 12.82
CA TYR A 93 -0.65 -11.67 12.98
C TYR A 93 -1.28 -11.79 11.60
N THR A 94 -2.14 -12.77 11.43
CA THR A 94 -2.84 -13.03 10.18
C THR A 94 -4.34 -13.11 10.41
N TYR A 95 -5.09 -12.44 9.54
CA TYR A 95 -6.55 -12.39 9.62
C TYR A 95 -7.18 -12.67 8.28
N ALA A 96 -8.30 -13.39 8.31
CA ALA A 96 -9.27 -13.34 7.23
C ALA A 96 -10.12 -12.08 7.40
N VAL A 97 -10.42 -11.42 6.29
CA VAL A 97 -11.22 -10.20 6.23
C VAL A 97 -12.55 -10.51 5.57
N ASP A 98 -13.64 -10.28 6.28
CA ASP A 98 -14.99 -10.45 5.76
C ASP A 98 -15.86 -9.26 6.19
N GLN A 99 -16.38 -8.51 5.22
CA GLN A 99 -17.21 -7.32 5.45
C GLN A 99 -16.65 -6.34 6.51
N GLY A 100 -15.33 -6.12 6.48
CA GLY A 100 -14.64 -5.25 7.46
C GLY A 100 -14.42 -5.87 8.83
N LYS A 101 -14.76 -7.14 9.02
CA LYS A 101 -14.47 -7.90 10.23
C LYS A 101 -13.18 -8.70 10.06
N TYR A 102 -12.38 -8.74 11.10
CA TYR A 102 -11.12 -9.47 11.13
C TYR A 102 -11.22 -10.70 12.01
N ARG A 103 -10.98 -11.86 11.42
CA ARG A 103 -10.96 -13.15 12.12
C ARG A 103 -9.54 -13.70 12.12
N PRO A 104 -8.91 -13.92 13.28
CA PRO A 104 -7.58 -14.54 13.33
C PRO A 104 -7.58 -15.91 12.62
N ILE A 105 -6.54 -16.16 11.86
CA ILE A 105 -6.33 -17.42 11.15
C ILE A 105 -4.86 -17.85 11.27
N ALA A 106 -4.59 -19.13 11.05
CA ALA A 106 -3.23 -19.60 10.83
C ALA A 106 -2.69 -19.09 9.48
N GLU A 107 -1.37 -18.94 9.40
CA GLU A 107 -0.73 -18.55 8.15
C GLU A 107 -1.05 -19.56 7.04
N ASN A 108 -1.42 -19.03 5.87
CA ASN A 108 -1.70 -19.80 4.67
C ASN A 108 -0.88 -19.26 3.47
N GLU A 109 -1.03 -19.83 2.29
CA GLU A 109 -0.28 -19.40 1.11
C GLU A 109 -0.54 -17.92 0.75
N ALA A 110 -1.79 -17.46 0.83
CA ALA A 110 -2.13 -16.08 0.52
C ALA A 110 -1.52 -15.10 1.52
N THR A 111 -1.57 -15.40 2.81
CA THR A 111 -0.94 -14.57 3.86
C THR A 111 0.58 -14.61 3.81
N ARG A 112 1.19 -15.70 3.33
CA ARG A 112 2.64 -15.74 3.03
C ARG A 112 3.02 -14.77 1.91
N LYS A 113 2.20 -14.65 0.87
CA LYS A 113 2.41 -13.66 -0.20
C LYS A 113 2.37 -12.23 0.36
N LEU A 114 1.40 -11.93 1.25
CA LEU A 114 1.34 -10.64 1.93
C LEU A 114 2.56 -10.40 2.83
N ARG A 115 3.02 -11.41 3.56
CA ARG A 115 4.26 -11.34 4.32
C ARG A 115 5.46 -10.99 3.44
N MET A 116 5.61 -11.68 2.32
CA MET A 116 6.68 -11.39 1.37
C MET A 116 6.60 -9.95 0.86
N LEU A 117 5.40 -9.45 0.57
CA LEU A 117 5.17 -8.06 0.15
C LEU A 117 5.63 -7.08 1.23
N VAL A 118 5.30 -7.31 2.50
CA VAL A 118 5.74 -6.47 3.64
C VAL A 118 7.26 -6.37 3.67
N PHE A 119 7.94 -7.52 3.73
CA PHE A 119 9.40 -7.52 3.89
C PHE A 119 10.13 -7.02 2.63
N ALA A 120 9.64 -7.32 1.44
CA ALA A 120 10.19 -6.78 0.19
C ALA A 120 10.08 -5.24 0.14
N ASN A 121 8.94 -4.67 0.55
CA ASN A 121 8.77 -3.22 0.62
C ASN A 121 9.71 -2.60 1.66
N LEU A 122 9.81 -3.18 2.87
CA LEU A 122 10.72 -2.69 3.90
C LEU A 122 12.18 -2.70 3.44
N GLN A 123 12.64 -3.81 2.85
CA GLN A 123 14.00 -3.94 2.34
C GLN A 123 14.26 -2.94 1.21
N THR A 124 13.32 -2.78 0.29
CA THR A 124 13.45 -1.85 -0.82
C THR A 124 13.47 -0.41 -0.32
N ALA A 125 12.59 -0.04 0.61
CA ALA A 125 12.58 1.28 1.23
C ALA A 125 13.92 1.58 1.92
N ALA A 126 14.41 0.65 2.73
CA ALA A 126 15.69 0.80 3.42
C ALA A 126 16.86 0.96 2.43
N LYS A 127 16.84 0.22 1.32
CA LYS A 127 17.84 0.35 0.25
C LYS A 127 17.77 1.73 -0.40
N LEU A 128 16.58 2.17 -0.84
CA LEU A 128 16.40 3.47 -1.51
C LEU A 128 16.86 4.63 -0.62
N VAL A 129 16.52 4.59 0.68
CA VAL A 129 16.95 5.61 1.64
C VAL A 129 18.48 5.59 1.82
N ARG A 130 19.07 4.42 2.04
CA ARG A 130 20.51 4.27 2.24
C ARG A 130 21.31 4.74 1.01
N GLU A 131 20.85 4.40 -0.19
CA GLU A 131 21.51 4.75 -1.44
C GLU A 131 21.13 6.16 -1.93
N LYS A 132 20.30 6.89 -1.19
CA LYS A 132 19.79 8.25 -1.53
C LYS A 132 19.13 8.27 -2.93
N GLN A 133 18.47 7.18 -3.31
CA GLN A 133 17.82 7.01 -4.61
C GLN A 133 16.34 7.42 -4.59
N THR A 134 15.88 8.05 -3.53
CA THR A 134 14.49 8.53 -3.41
C THR A 134 14.17 9.70 -4.33
N ILE A 135 15.21 10.36 -4.85
CA ILE A 135 15.10 11.45 -5.84
C ILE A 135 16.12 11.20 -6.96
N ASP A 136 15.67 11.14 -8.20
CA ASP A 136 16.58 11.14 -9.33
C ASP A 136 17.15 12.56 -9.53
N ARG A 137 18.38 12.77 -9.01
CA ARG A 137 19.07 14.06 -9.11
C ARG A 137 19.43 14.44 -10.56
N LYS A 138 19.40 13.50 -11.51
CA LYS A 138 19.68 13.80 -12.93
C LYS A 138 18.46 14.40 -13.62
N ALA A 139 17.26 13.95 -13.27
CA ALA A 139 16.01 14.48 -13.83
C ALA A 139 15.65 15.87 -13.28
N ALA A 140 16.16 16.27 -12.12
CA ALA A 140 15.90 17.58 -11.49
C ALA A 140 16.78 18.72 -12.04
N ARG A 141 17.64 18.48 -13.05
CA ARG A 141 18.56 19.47 -13.62
C ARG A 141 18.19 19.97 -15.03
N HIS A 142 16.94 19.72 -15.45
CA HIS A 142 16.43 20.21 -16.74
C HIS A 142 15.20 21.07 -16.57
#